data_9c78f43b6ce6ebf55fc422eedbd1f0c7
#
_entry.id   9c78f43b6ce6ebf55fc422eedbd1f0c7
#
_cell.length_a   1.000
_cell.length_b   1.000
_cell.length_c   1.000
_cell.angle_alpha   90.00
_cell.angle_beta   90.00
_cell.angle_gamma   90.00
#
_symmetry.space_group_name_H-M   'P 1'
#
loop_
_entity.id
_entity.type
_entity.pdbx_description
1 polymer ?
#
loop_
_entity_poly.entity_id
_entity_poly.type
_entity_poly.pdbx_seq_one_letter_code
_entity_poly.pdbx_strand_id
1 'polypeptide(L)'
;MEGGELFHQIVKLTYFSEALSRHVILQVAEGIRYLHEERGVVHRDIKPENLLFERIPIIPAKQPQHRPYDEEKEDEGEFRLGVGGGGIGRVKIADFGLSKIVWDEQTMTPCGTVGYTAPEIVKDERYSKSVDMWALGCVLYTLLCGFPRECNSLCNKNLSDRQHSTMRVSTF
;
A
#
# COMPACT_ATOMS: atom_id res chain seq x y z
N MET A 1 -3.20 -14.09 -8.97
CA MET A 1 -4.29 -13.31 -9.59
C MET A 1 -3.78 -12.78 -10.92
N GLU A 2 -4.60 -12.83 -11.96
CA GLU A 2 -4.16 -12.56 -13.34
C GLU A 2 -3.83 -11.10 -13.63
N GLY A 3 -4.31 -10.16 -12.80
CA GLY A 3 -4.02 -8.73 -12.93
C GLY A 3 -2.60 -8.34 -12.55
N GLY A 4 -1.94 -9.14 -11.72
CA GLY A 4 -0.63 -8.83 -11.17
C GLY A 4 -0.70 -7.87 -9.98
N GLU A 5 0.37 -7.11 -9.79
CA GLU A 5 0.55 -6.15 -8.70
C GLU A 5 -0.19 -4.83 -8.99
N LEU A 6 -0.83 -4.27 -7.96
CA LEU A 6 -1.53 -3.00 -8.06
C LEU A 6 -0.60 -1.84 -8.46
N PHE A 7 0.67 -1.92 -8.06
CA PHE A 7 1.70 -0.95 -8.43
C PHE A 7 1.75 -0.69 -9.94
N HIS A 8 1.76 -1.76 -10.76
CA HIS A 8 1.82 -1.61 -12.22
C HIS A 8 0.58 -0.91 -12.78
N GLN A 9 -0.58 -1.11 -12.17
CA GLN A 9 -1.81 -0.44 -12.59
C GLN A 9 -1.83 1.05 -12.19
N ILE A 10 -1.20 1.41 -11.05
CA ILE A 10 -1.00 2.82 -10.68
C ILE A 10 -0.11 3.51 -11.71
N VAL A 11 1.03 2.89 -12.06
CA VAL A 11 1.95 3.43 -13.08
C VAL A 11 1.22 3.62 -14.41
N LYS A 12 0.41 2.64 -14.82
CA LYS A 12 -0.35 2.70 -16.07
C LYS A 12 -1.39 3.82 -16.09
N LEU A 13 -2.18 3.95 -15.02
CA LEU A 13 -3.28 4.92 -14.94
C LEU A 13 -2.83 6.28 -14.39
N THR A 14 -1.57 6.44 -14.02
CA THR A 14 -0.97 7.62 -13.38
C THR A 14 -1.48 7.82 -11.94
N TYR A 15 -2.76 7.89 -11.74
CA TYR A 15 -3.48 7.90 -10.45
C TYR A 15 -4.89 7.37 -10.64
N PHE A 16 -5.57 7.06 -9.54
CA PHE A 16 -6.93 6.54 -9.58
C PHE A 16 -7.96 7.63 -9.25
N SER A 17 -9.15 7.51 -9.80
CA SER A 17 -10.30 8.28 -9.35
C SER A 17 -10.64 7.95 -7.89
N GLU A 18 -11.42 8.82 -7.25
CA GLU A 18 -11.90 8.57 -5.88
C GLU A 18 -12.73 7.29 -5.80
N ALA A 19 -13.57 7.01 -6.79
CA ALA A 19 -14.41 5.83 -6.82
C ALA A 19 -13.59 4.54 -6.90
N LEU A 20 -12.57 4.50 -7.78
CA LEU A 20 -11.67 3.36 -7.91
C LEU A 20 -10.77 3.20 -6.68
N SER A 21 -10.22 4.29 -6.14
CA SER A 21 -9.43 4.27 -4.91
C SER A 21 -10.24 3.73 -3.74
N ARG A 22 -11.48 4.16 -3.58
CA ARG A 22 -12.41 3.66 -2.55
C ARG A 22 -12.65 2.15 -2.71
N HIS A 23 -12.90 1.68 -3.93
CA HIS A 23 -13.12 0.27 -4.23
C HIS A 23 -11.93 -0.60 -3.82
N VAL A 24 -10.72 -0.15 -4.10
CA VAL A 24 -9.48 -0.84 -3.71
C VAL A 24 -9.29 -0.82 -2.20
N ILE A 25 -9.35 0.36 -1.58
CA ILE A 25 -9.04 0.54 -0.15
C ILE A 25 -10.03 -0.21 0.74
N LEU A 26 -11.31 -0.23 0.41
CA LEU A 26 -12.30 -0.97 1.21
C LEU A 26 -12.01 -2.49 1.22
N GLN A 27 -11.60 -3.06 0.09
CA GLN A 27 -11.24 -4.48 0.02
C GLN A 27 -9.97 -4.78 0.82
N VAL A 28 -8.95 -3.91 0.75
CA VAL A 28 -7.72 -4.06 1.54
C VAL A 28 -7.99 -3.90 3.02
N ALA A 29 -8.80 -2.90 3.43
CA ALA A 29 -9.20 -2.69 4.81
C ALA A 29 -9.94 -3.91 5.39
N GLU A 30 -10.84 -4.52 4.63
CA GLU A 30 -11.53 -5.74 5.03
C GLU A 30 -10.57 -6.92 5.19
N GLY A 31 -9.58 -7.04 4.29
CA GLY A 31 -8.51 -8.03 4.42
C GLY A 31 -7.68 -7.83 5.68
N ILE A 32 -7.28 -6.57 5.98
CA ILE A 32 -6.55 -6.23 7.21
C ILE A 32 -7.40 -6.53 8.45
N ARG A 33 -8.68 -6.16 8.45
CA ARG A 33 -9.61 -6.47 9.54
C ARG A 33 -9.64 -7.98 9.82
N TYR A 34 -9.80 -8.81 8.80
CA TYR A 34 -9.76 -10.26 8.93
C TYR A 34 -8.44 -10.76 9.54
N LEU A 35 -7.29 -10.25 9.06
CA LEU A 35 -5.98 -10.62 9.62
C LEU A 35 -5.87 -10.25 11.09
N HIS A 36 -6.30 -9.04 11.46
CA HIS A 36 -6.15 -8.50 12.81
C HIS A 36 -7.11 -9.13 13.82
N GLU A 37 -8.39 -9.31 13.46
CA GLU A 37 -9.45 -9.71 14.38
C GLU A 37 -9.61 -11.23 14.42
N GLU A 38 -9.56 -11.89 13.26
CA GLU A 38 -9.83 -13.32 13.17
C GLU A 38 -8.55 -14.17 13.30
N ARG A 39 -7.39 -13.63 12.90
CA ARG A 39 -6.14 -14.37 12.84
C ARG A 39 -5.06 -13.86 13.79
N GLY A 40 -5.23 -12.68 14.38
CA GLY A 40 -4.21 -12.05 15.22
C GLY A 40 -2.90 -11.75 14.48
N VAL A 41 -2.95 -11.58 13.14
CA VAL A 41 -1.79 -11.39 12.29
C VAL A 41 -1.64 -9.94 11.92
N VAL A 42 -0.46 -9.37 12.12
CA VAL A 42 -0.04 -8.06 11.59
C VAL A 42 0.81 -8.31 10.36
N HIS A 43 0.47 -7.69 9.23
CA HIS A 43 1.13 -7.93 7.94
C HIS A 43 2.51 -7.26 7.87
N ARG A 44 2.61 -5.98 8.28
CA ARG A 44 3.82 -5.17 8.43
C ARG A 44 4.49 -4.71 7.13
N ASP A 45 3.98 -5.09 5.95
CA ASP A 45 4.49 -4.67 4.64
C ASP A 45 3.35 -4.44 3.63
N ILE A 46 2.30 -3.75 4.06
CA ILE A 46 1.20 -3.32 3.18
C ILE A 46 1.71 -2.22 2.24
N LYS A 47 1.72 -2.51 0.93
CA LYS A 47 2.15 -1.60 -0.14
C LYS A 47 1.56 -2.04 -1.48
N PRO A 48 1.51 -1.19 -2.51
CA PRO A 48 0.91 -1.53 -3.81
C PRO A 48 1.50 -2.77 -4.49
N GLU A 49 2.79 -3.08 -4.26
CA GLU A 49 3.47 -4.26 -4.79
C GLU A 49 2.93 -5.56 -4.17
N ASN A 50 2.47 -5.50 -2.92
CA ASN A 50 1.92 -6.64 -2.18
C ASN A 50 0.38 -6.72 -2.28
N LEU A 51 -0.24 -5.91 -3.11
CA LEU A 51 -1.67 -5.94 -3.41
C LEU A 51 -1.86 -6.50 -4.83
N LEU A 52 -2.43 -7.67 -4.92
CA LEU A 52 -2.71 -8.32 -6.20
C LEU A 52 -4.17 -8.11 -6.59
N PHE A 53 -4.45 -7.94 -7.88
CA PHE A 53 -5.81 -7.75 -8.36
C PHE A 53 -6.22 -8.74 -9.44
N GLU A 54 -7.51 -8.93 -9.56
CA GLU A 54 -8.17 -9.64 -10.65
C GLU A 54 -8.41 -8.66 -11.80
N ARG A 55 -7.94 -9.02 -12.99
CA ARG A 55 -8.15 -8.19 -14.18
C ARG A 55 -9.59 -8.30 -14.66
N ILE A 56 -10.19 -7.14 -14.89
CA ILE A 56 -11.50 -7.02 -15.54
C ILE A 56 -11.39 -6.16 -16.82
N PRO A 57 -12.30 -6.29 -17.77
CA PRO A 57 -12.34 -5.43 -18.95
C PRO A 57 -12.53 -3.96 -18.59
N ILE A 58 -11.77 -3.08 -19.24
CA ILE A 58 -11.99 -1.64 -19.15
C ILE A 58 -13.10 -1.27 -20.15
N ILE A 59 -14.16 -0.64 -19.66
CA ILE A 59 -15.23 -0.11 -20.48
C ILE A 59 -14.95 1.38 -20.64
N PRO A 60 -14.76 1.88 -21.88
CA PRO A 60 -14.45 3.30 -22.10
C PRO A 60 -15.49 4.22 -21.44
N ALA A 61 -15.04 5.25 -20.75
CA ALA A 61 -15.94 6.24 -20.16
C ALA A 61 -16.58 7.10 -21.26
N LYS A 62 -17.87 7.43 -21.10
CA LYS A 62 -18.56 8.33 -22.04
C LYS A 62 -17.97 9.75 -22.01
N GLN A 63 -17.48 10.15 -20.86
CA GLN A 63 -16.76 11.42 -20.64
C GLN A 63 -15.57 11.14 -19.71
N PRO A 64 -14.35 10.98 -20.26
CA PRO A 64 -13.15 10.80 -19.45
C PRO A 64 -12.97 11.99 -18.50
N GLN A 65 -12.80 11.71 -17.22
CA GLN A 65 -12.54 12.75 -16.21
C GLN A 65 -11.03 12.91 -16.02
N HIS A 66 -10.49 14.04 -16.45
CA HIS A 66 -9.12 14.43 -16.21
C HIS A 66 -9.08 15.59 -15.21
N ARG A 67 -8.01 15.66 -14.40
CA ARG A 67 -7.71 16.91 -13.69
C ARG A 67 -7.25 17.94 -14.73
N PRO A 68 -7.56 19.23 -14.55
CA PRO A 68 -6.96 20.29 -15.37
C PRO A 68 -5.44 20.12 -15.28
N TYR A 69 -4.75 20.06 -16.39
CA TYR A 69 -3.28 19.86 -16.51
C TYR A 69 -2.75 18.42 -16.55
N ASP A 70 -3.59 17.38 -16.48
CA ASP A 70 -3.16 15.96 -16.59
C ASP A 70 -3.40 15.42 -18.02
N GLU A 71 -2.57 15.85 -18.96
CA GLU A 71 -2.65 15.41 -20.36
C GLU A 71 -2.26 13.93 -20.56
N GLU A 72 -1.50 13.35 -19.61
CA GLU A 72 -0.97 11.99 -19.69
C GLU A 72 -1.83 10.94 -18.98
N LYS A 73 -2.94 11.33 -18.36
CA LYS A 73 -3.80 10.38 -17.65
C LYS A 73 -4.52 9.46 -18.62
N GLU A 74 -4.24 8.15 -18.55
CA GLU A 74 -5.04 7.16 -19.26
C GLU A 74 -6.49 7.09 -18.73
N ASP A 75 -7.44 6.89 -19.64
CA ASP A 75 -8.84 6.67 -19.28
C ASP A 75 -8.97 5.38 -18.46
N GLU A 76 -9.37 5.49 -17.21
CA GLU A 76 -9.64 4.32 -16.36
C GLU A 76 -10.97 3.64 -16.68
N GLY A 77 -11.75 4.24 -17.61
CA GLY A 77 -13.03 3.73 -18.03
C GLY A 77 -14.15 3.95 -17.01
N GLU A 78 -15.29 3.35 -17.29
CA GLU A 78 -16.48 3.45 -16.45
C GLU A 78 -16.30 2.62 -15.16
N PHE A 79 -16.46 3.27 -14.00
CA PHE A 79 -16.50 2.56 -12.72
C PHE A 79 -17.89 1.97 -12.48
N ARG A 80 -17.96 0.67 -12.14
CA ARG A 80 -19.21 -0.02 -11.78
C ARG A 80 -19.16 -0.52 -10.35
N LEU A 81 -20.10 -0.04 -9.54
CA LEU A 81 -20.22 -0.44 -8.14
C LEU A 81 -20.37 -1.96 -8.01
N GLY A 82 -19.61 -2.58 -7.12
CA GLY A 82 -19.61 -4.03 -6.90
C GLY A 82 -18.78 -4.84 -7.93
N VAL A 83 -18.36 -4.22 -9.03
CA VAL A 83 -17.53 -4.87 -10.06
C VAL A 83 -16.12 -4.31 -10.07
N GLY A 84 -15.98 -2.99 -10.16
CA GLY A 84 -14.71 -2.26 -10.24
C GLY A 84 -14.61 -1.32 -11.41
N GLY A 85 -13.40 -0.90 -11.75
CA GLY A 85 -13.05 0.02 -12.84
C GLY A 85 -11.55 0.01 -13.07
N GLY A 86 -11.05 0.74 -14.07
CA GLY A 86 -9.61 0.82 -14.33
C GLY A 86 -8.92 -0.54 -14.56
N GLY A 87 -9.66 -1.53 -15.03
CA GLY A 87 -9.16 -2.89 -15.17
C GLY A 87 -9.04 -3.68 -13.86
N ILE A 88 -9.44 -3.11 -12.70
CA ILE A 88 -9.30 -3.68 -11.35
C ILE A 88 -10.67 -4.16 -10.86
N GLY A 89 -10.78 -5.47 -10.63
CA GLY A 89 -11.91 -6.10 -9.97
C GLY A 89 -11.62 -6.35 -8.49
N ARG A 90 -11.44 -7.63 -8.15
CA ARG A 90 -11.12 -8.06 -6.77
C ARG A 90 -9.66 -7.78 -6.44
N VAL A 91 -9.42 -7.33 -5.19
CA VAL A 91 -8.07 -7.08 -4.66
C VAL A 91 -7.79 -8.02 -3.50
N LYS A 92 -6.56 -8.54 -3.39
CA LYS A 92 -6.09 -9.39 -2.30
C LYS A 92 -4.73 -8.96 -1.81
N ILE A 93 -4.51 -9.11 -0.51
CA ILE A 93 -3.21 -8.93 0.15
C ILE A 93 -2.36 -10.18 -0.12
N ALA A 94 -1.10 -9.98 -0.46
CA ALA A 94 -0.10 -11.03 -0.72
C ALA A 94 1.20 -10.74 0.02
N ASP A 95 2.13 -11.68 -0.03
CA ASP A 95 3.46 -11.62 0.60
C ASP A 95 3.42 -11.45 2.12
N PHE A 96 3.27 -12.55 2.82
CA PHE A 96 3.27 -12.63 4.28
C PHE A 96 4.67 -12.85 4.87
N GLY A 97 5.75 -12.63 4.11
CA GLY A 97 7.13 -12.89 4.53
C GLY A 97 7.57 -12.10 5.77
N LEU A 98 6.99 -10.91 5.99
CA LEU A 98 7.24 -10.08 7.18
C LEU A 98 6.13 -10.18 8.24
N SER A 99 5.06 -10.96 8.02
CA SER A 99 3.92 -11.03 8.94
C SER A 99 4.29 -11.64 10.29
N LYS A 100 3.56 -11.25 11.34
CA LYS A 100 3.74 -11.77 12.70
C LYS A 100 2.39 -11.97 13.37
N ILE A 101 2.26 -13.05 14.16
CA ILE A 101 1.11 -13.26 15.03
C ILE A 101 1.29 -12.37 16.26
N VAL A 102 0.33 -11.46 16.49
CA VAL A 102 0.33 -10.51 17.61
C VAL A 102 -1.11 -10.37 18.10
N TRP A 103 -1.49 -11.14 19.12
CA TRP A 103 -2.84 -11.06 19.67
C TRP A 103 -3.00 -9.82 20.56
N ASP A 104 -2.18 -9.70 21.61
CA ASP A 104 -2.26 -8.62 22.59
C ASP A 104 -0.89 -7.99 22.91
N GLU A 105 0.17 -8.45 22.24
CA GLU A 105 1.53 -8.00 22.49
C GLU A 105 1.98 -6.94 21.47
N GLN A 106 2.84 -6.04 21.92
CA GLN A 106 3.57 -5.13 21.06
C GLN A 106 4.87 -5.79 20.62
N THR A 107 5.35 -5.44 19.44
CA THR A 107 6.61 -5.91 18.90
C THR A 107 7.55 -4.74 18.64
N MET A 108 8.86 -5.01 18.56
CA MET A 108 9.89 -4.02 18.28
C MET A 108 10.77 -4.40 17.09
N THR A 109 10.44 -5.47 16.36
CA THR A 109 11.26 -5.92 15.22
C THR A 109 11.17 -4.92 14.08
N PRO A 110 12.24 -4.21 13.70
CA PRO A 110 12.22 -3.27 12.59
C PRO A 110 11.90 -4.00 11.28
N CYS A 111 10.92 -3.52 10.55
CA CYS A 111 10.52 -4.07 9.26
C CYS A 111 9.67 -3.06 8.47
N GLY A 112 9.43 -3.35 7.21
CA GLY A 112 8.61 -2.54 6.32
C GLY A 112 9.40 -1.92 5.18
N THR A 113 8.67 -1.29 4.26
CA THR A 113 9.21 -0.62 3.07
C THR A 113 9.17 0.89 3.28
N VAL A 114 10.29 1.58 3.00
CA VAL A 114 10.39 3.06 3.09
C VAL A 114 9.23 3.69 2.30
N GLY A 115 8.59 4.69 2.90
CA GLY A 115 7.40 5.36 2.34
C GLY A 115 6.06 4.82 2.86
N TYR A 116 6.02 3.56 3.33
CA TYR A 116 4.83 2.93 3.92
C TYR A 116 5.01 2.57 5.38
N THR A 117 6.24 2.68 5.92
CA THR A 117 6.58 2.33 7.29
C THR A 117 6.04 3.36 8.28
N ALA A 118 5.36 2.89 9.32
CA ALA A 118 4.81 3.73 10.38
C ALA A 118 5.93 4.41 11.20
N PRO A 119 5.70 5.63 11.70
CA PRO A 119 6.72 6.42 12.41
C PRO A 119 7.24 5.74 13.69
N GLU A 120 6.41 4.97 14.39
CA GLU A 120 6.80 4.21 15.56
C GLU A 120 7.82 3.10 15.22
N ILE A 121 7.72 2.47 14.06
CA ILE A 121 8.73 1.51 13.58
C ILE A 121 10.05 2.22 13.28
N VAL A 122 10.00 3.39 12.64
CA VAL A 122 11.19 4.18 12.30
C VAL A 122 11.94 4.65 13.55
N LYS A 123 11.20 4.95 14.63
CA LYS A 123 11.76 5.40 15.92
C LYS A 123 12.19 4.27 16.85
N ASP A 124 12.09 3.00 16.42
CA ASP A 124 12.33 1.82 17.28
C ASP A 124 11.39 1.75 18.51
N GLU A 125 10.21 2.32 18.39
CA GLU A 125 9.18 2.22 19.42
C GLU A 125 8.44 0.89 19.31
N ARG A 126 7.73 0.52 20.37
CA ARG A 126 6.83 -0.62 20.33
C ARG A 126 5.64 -0.31 19.41
N TYR A 127 5.26 -1.27 18.58
CA TYR A 127 4.17 -1.12 17.65
C TYR A 127 3.20 -2.30 17.69
N SER A 128 2.03 -2.11 17.16
CA SER A 128 0.93 -3.08 17.13
C SER A 128 0.29 -3.16 15.74
N LYS A 129 -0.95 -3.61 15.69
CA LYS A 129 -1.79 -3.68 14.47
C LYS A 129 -1.96 -2.34 13.75
N SER A 130 -1.77 -1.20 14.45
CA SER A 130 -1.87 0.17 13.91
C SER A 130 -0.95 0.44 12.72
N VAL A 131 0.20 -0.24 12.64
CA VAL A 131 1.17 -0.04 11.54
C VAL A 131 0.60 -0.42 10.17
N ASP A 132 -0.28 -1.42 10.10
CA ASP A 132 -0.96 -1.78 8.85
C ASP A 132 -1.98 -0.72 8.44
N MET A 133 -2.62 -0.03 9.42
CA MET A 133 -3.55 1.06 9.15
C MET A 133 -2.82 2.32 8.65
N TRP A 134 -1.63 2.62 9.21
CA TRP A 134 -0.76 3.66 8.67
C TRP A 134 -0.39 3.37 7.21
N ALA A 135 0.09 2.15 6.94
CA ALA A 135 0.46 1.72 5.60
C ALA A 135 -0.73 1.80 4.61
N LEU A 136 -1.93 1.40 5.04
CA LEU A 136 -3.16 1.57 4.25
C LEU A 136 -3.44 3.04 3.90
N GLY A 137 -3.21 3.96 4.83
CA GLY A 137 -3.30 5.40 4.57
C GLY A 137 -2.28 5.88 3.53
N CYS A 138 -1.05 5.38 3.60
CA CYS A 138 -0.02 5.67 2.59
C CYS A 138 -0.38 5.10 1.21
N VAL A 139 -0.96 3.90 1.17
CA VAL A 139 -1.48 3.31 -0.09
C VAL A 139 -2.59 4.19 -0.66
N LEU A 140 -3.57 4.61 0.14
CA LEU A 140 -4.64 5.51 -0.33
C LEU A 140 -4.08 6.81 -0.93
N TYR A 141 -3.09 7.42 -0.25
CA TYR A 141 -2.41 8.59 -0.78
C TYR A 141 -1.79 8.31 -2.15
N THR A 142 -1.06 7.18 -2.27
CA THR A 142 -0.42 6.78 -3.53
C THR A 142 -1.45 6.55 -4.66
N LEU A 143 -2.60 5.95 -4.37
CA LEU A 143 -3.66 5.75 -5.35
C LEU A 143 -4.20 7.09 -5.89
N LEU A 144 -4.44 8.04 -5.00
CA LEU A 144 -5.02 9.35 -5.35
C LEU A 144 -4.02 10.31 -5.99
N CYS A 145 -2.74 10.22 -5.64
CA CYS A 145 -1.69 11.13 -6.11
C CYS A 145 -0.85 10.57 -7.26
N GLY A 146 -0.77 9.24 -7.39
CA GLY A 146 0.04 8.56 -8.40
C GLY A 146 1.49 8.31 -7.98
N PHE A 147 1.90 8.81 -6.80
CA PHE A 147 3.26 8.65 -6.27
C PHE A 147 3.22 8.43 -4.75
N PRO A 148 4.19 7.71 -4.18
CA PRO A 148 4.25 7.49 -2.75
C PRO A 148 4.51 8.80 -2.00
N ARG A 149 4.01 8.86 -0.76
CA ARG A 149 4.30 9.99 0.13
C ARG A 149 5.79 10.06 0.41
N GLU A 150 6.44 11.18 0.13
CA GLU A 150 7.81 11.41 0.60
C GLU A 150 7.82 11.44 2.13
N CYS A 151 8.51 10.48 2.74
CA CYS A 151 8.84 10.55 4.15
C CYS A 151 9.80 11.72 4.36
N ASN A 152 9.39 12.74 5.12
CA ASN A 152 10.23 13.90 5.44
C ASN A 152 11.64 13.45 5.88
N SER A 153 12.63 14.31 5.65
CA SER A 153 14.08 14.12 5.86
C SER A 153 14.50 13.47 7.21
N LEU A 154 13.61 13.43 8.20
CA LEU A 154 13.80 12.74 9.48
C LEU A 154 13.77 11.19 9.36
N CYS A 155 12.91 10.65 8.47
CA CYS A 155 12.88 9.20 8.21
C CYS A 155 14.13 8.75 7.45
N ASN A 156 14.61 9.56 6.48
CA ASN A 156 15.77 9.22 5.68
C ASN A 156 17.08 9.29 6.48
N LYS A 157 17.23 10.20 7.44
CA LYS A 157 18.43 10.28 8.29
C LYS A 157 18.59 9.05 9.18
N ASN A 158 17.50 8.61 9.83
CA ASN A 158 17.58 7.46 10.74
C ASN A 158 17.81 6.12 10.01
N LEU A 159 17.39 5.98 8.74
CA LEU A 159 17.63 4.78 7.94
C LEU A 159 19.05 4.74 7.34
N SER A 160 19.60 5.89 6.91
CA SER A 160 20.98 5.97 6.41
C SER A 160 22.00 5.72 7.52
N ASP A 161 21.75 6.24 8.71
CA ASP A 161 22.65 6.06 9.86
C ASP A 161 22.69 4.60 10.35
N ARG A 162 21.60 3.86 10.19
CA ARG A 162 21.54 2.42 10.52
C ARG A 162 22.29 1.54 9.52
N GLN A 163 22.20 1.83 8.23
CA GLN A 163 22.95 1.07 7.22
C GLN A 163 24.47 1.23 7.43
N HIS A 164 24.93 2.38 7.93
CA HIS A 164 26.34 2.63 8.25
C HIS A 164 26.79 1.99 9.57
N SER A 165 25.90 1.83 10.56
CA SER A 165 26.24 1.17 11.83
C SER A 165 26.30 -0.36 11.72
N THR A 166 25.50 -0.96 10.84
CA THR A 166 25.49 -2.42 10.61
C THR A 166 26.73 -2.89 9.82
N MET A 167 27.34 -2.02 9.00
CA MET A 167 28.58 -2.33 8.28
C MET A 167 29.87 -2.21 9.14
N ARG A 168 29.79 -1.65 10.35
CA ARG A 168 30.99 -1.52 11.25
C ARG A 168 31.19 -2.66 12.22
N VAL A 169 30.34 -3.66 12.27
CA VAL A 169 30.43 -4.77 13.25
C VAL A 169 30.98 -6.07 12.63
N SER A 170 31.42 -6.08 11.39
CA SER A 170 31.98 -7.28 10.74
C SER A 170 33.48 -7.18 10.38
N THR A 171 34.27 -6.56 11.25
CA THR A 171 35.74 -6.65 11.17
C THR A 171 36.32 -6.70 12.56
N PHE A 172 36.25 -7.89 13.17
CA PHE A 172 37.22 -8.42 14.16
C PHE A 172 37.08 -9.94 14.17
#